data_a92afb003c5ce52324aedbcb9ec543d6
#
_entry.id   a92afb003c5ce52324aedbcb9ec543d6
#
_cell.length_a   1.000
_cell.length_b   1.000
_cell.length_c   1.000
_cell.angle_alpha   90.00
_cell.angle_beta   90.00
_cell.angle_gamma   90.00
#
_symmetry.space_group_name_H-M   'P 1'
#
loop_
_entity.id
_entity.type
_entity.pdbx_description
1 polymer ?
#
loop_
_entity_poly.entity_id
_entity_poly.type
_entity_poly.pdbx_seq_one_letter_code
_entity_poly.pdbx_strand_id
1 'polypeptide(L)'
;MNIGLTAHNSKKTLLESFCIAYKGIFKKHTLIATNATANHIAKATGMKVTSLLPGQMGGSKQMQNMIANNDIDLVIFFHSADLEQDAESMNLA
;
A
#
# COMPACT_ATOMS: atom_id res chain seq x y z
N MET A 1 14.05 1.43 -4.91
CA MET A 1 12.85 2.28 -4.99
C MET A 1 11.94 1.95 -3.82
N ASN A 2 11.37 2.95 -3.19
CA ASN A 2 10.42 2.80 -2.10
C ASN A 2 9.00 2.86 -2.67
N ILE A 3 8.25 1.78 -2.53
CA ILE A 3 6.93 1.63 -3.12
C ILE A 3 5.88 1.57 -2.02
N GLY A 4 4.98 2.55 -2.02
CA GLY A 4 3.84 2.55 -1.10
C GLY A 4 2.69 1.74 -1.68
N LEU A 5 2.11 0.87 -0.88
CA LEU A 5 0.98 0.03 -1.27
C LEU A 5 -0.22 0.40 -0.41
N THR A 6 -1.34 0.66 -1.06
CA THR A 6 -2.57 0.93 -0.35
C THR A 6 -3.75 0.33 -1.08
N ALA A 7 -4.78 -0.07 -0.34
CA ALA A 7 -5.95 -0.70 -0.92
C ALA A 7 -7.17 -0.45 -0.07
N HIS A 8 -8.31 -0.22 -0.72
CA HIS A 8 -9.60 -0.28 -0.05
C HIS A 8 -9.80 -1.69 0.54
N ASN A 9 -10.50 -1.80 1.66
CA ASN A 9 -10.69 -3.08 2.34
C ASN A 9 -11.22 -4.18 1.40
N SER A 10 -12.12 -3.82 0.49
CA SER A 10 -12.68 -4.77 -0.47
C SER A 10 -11.70 -5.21 -1.55
N LYS A 11 -10.55 -4.55 -1.65
CA LYS A 11 -9.53 -4.82 -2.67
C LYS A 11 -8.24 -5.40 -2.14
N LYS A 12 -8.17 -5.71 -0.84
CA LYS A 12 -6.95 -6.26 -0.25
C LYS A 12 -6.55 -7.60 -0.86
N THR A 13 -7.51 -8.45 -1.18
CA THR A 13 -7.23 -9.74 -1.83
C THR A 13 -6.65 -9.52 -3.22
N LEU A 14 -7.15 -8.52 -3.94
CA LEU A 14 -6.64 -8.18 -5.26
C LEU A 14 -5.20 -7.66 -5.17
N LEU A 15 -4.93 -6.80 -4.19
CA LEU A 15 -3.58 -6.30 -3.94
C LEU A 15 -2.63 -7.45 -3.61
N GLU A 16 -3.06 -8.39 -2.78
CA GLU A 16 -2.30 -9.58 -2.44
C GLU A 16 -1.93 -10.39 -3.68
N SER A 17 -2.92 -10.66 -4.55
CA SER A 17 -2.70 -11.40 -5.78
C SER A 17 -1.74 -10.68 -6.72
N PHE A 18 -1.84 -9.36 -6.80
CA PHE A 18 -0.94 -8.53 -7.58
C PHE A 18 0.50 -8.64 -7.05
N CYS A 19 0.68 -8.57 -5.74
CA CYS A 19 2.01 -8.69 -5.14
C CYS A 19 2.62 -10.07 -5.36
N ILE A 20 1.80 -11.13 -5.32
CA ILE A 20 2.27 -12.48 -5.61
C ILE A 20 2.74 -12.58 -7.06
N ALA A 21 1.95 -12.05 -8.00
CA ALA A 21 2.28 -12.09 -9.42
C ALA A 21 3.57 -11.35 -9.75
N TYR A 22 3.82 -10.24 -9.07
CA TYR A 22 5.00 -9.39 -9.32
C TYR A 22 6.07 -9.51 -8.24
N LYS A 23 6.04 -10.58 -7.47
CA LYS A 23 6.99 -10.81 -6.38
C LYS A 23 8.45 -10.69 -6.83
N GLY A 24 8.78 -11.24 -7.99
CA GLY A 24 10.13 -11.21 -8.54
C GLY A 24 10.66 -9.79 -8.77
N ILE A 25 9.75 -8.86 -9.09
CA ILE A 25 10.09 -7.45 -9.28
C ILE A 25 10.14 -6.74 -7.93
N PHE A 26 9.10 -6.93 -7.12
CA PHE A 26 8.96 -6.21 -5.84
C PHE A 26 10.04 -6.54 -4.83
N LYS A 27 10.57 -7.75 -4.84
CA LYS A 27 11.63 -8.12 -3.88
C LYS A 27 12.91 -7.31 -4.02
N LYS A 28 13.07 -6.60 -5.14
CA LYS A 28 14.22 -5.73 -5.41
C LYS A 28 13.99 -4.32 -4.85
N HIS A 29 12.81 -4.04 -4.33
CA HIS A 29 12.42 -2.71 -3.84
C HIS A 29 11.95 -2.79 -2.41
N THR A 30 11.83 -1.64 -1.77
CA THR A 30 11.27 -1.56 -0.42
C THR A 30 9.78 -1.31 -0.52
N LEU A 31 8.99 -2.22 0.06
CA LEU A 31 7.54 -2.08 0.11
C LEU A 31 7.13 -1.46 1.44
N ILE A 32 6.21 -0.52 1.38
CA ILE A 32 5.73 0.23 2.54
C ILE A 32 4.20 0.20 2.52
N ALA A 33 3.58 -0.15 3.63
CA ALA A 33 2.13 -0.19 3.75
C ALA A 33 1.69 0.02 5.19
N THR A 34 0.43 0.37 5.40
CA THR A 34 -0.12 0.44 6.76
C THR A 34 -0.12 -0.96 7.38
N ASN A 35 -0.21 -1.02 8.70
CA ASN A 35 0.03 -2.25 9.47
C ASN A 35 -0.75 -3.46 8.95
N ALA A 36 -2.07 -3.35 8.79
CA ALA A 36 -2.89 -4.48 8.34
C ALA A 36 -2.51 -4.95 6.94
N THR A 37 -2.30 -4.01 6.02
CA THR A 37 -1.93 -4.32 4.64
C THR A 37 -0.53 -4.92 4.58
N ALA A 38 0.42 -4.37 5.33
CA ALA A 38 1.78 -4.88 5.38
C ALA A 38 1.82 -6.33 5.88
N ASN A 39 1.10 -6.62 6.96
CA ASN A 39 1.03 -7.97 7.50
C ASN A 39 0.37 -8.94 6.52
N HIS A 40 -0.67 -8.50 5.85
CA HIS A 40 -1.40 -9.31 4.88
C HIS A 40 -0.51 -9.70 3.69
N ILE A 41 0.22 -8.73 3.14
CA ILE A 41 1.12 -8.95 2.03
C ILE A 41 2.31 -9.82 2.43
N ALA A 42 2.93 -9.51 3.57
CA ALA A 42 4.07 -10.28 4.06
C ALA A 42 3.70 -11.75 4.28
N LYS A 43 2.52 -12.00 4.83
CA LYS A 43 2.03 -13.36 5.07
C LYS A 43 1.75 -14.10 3.79
N ALA A 44 1.17 -13.42 2.79
CA ALA A 44 0.78 -14.04 1.53
C ALA A 44 1.96 -14.31 0.61
N THR A 45 2.96 -13.42 0.61
CA THR A 45 4.06 -13.47 -0.34
C THR A 45 5.38 -13.93 0.26
N GLY A 46 5.52 -13.88 1.58
CA GLY A 46 6.79 -14.12 2.24
C GLY A 46 7.78 -12.97 2.10
N MET A 47 7.40 -11.88 1.45
CA MET A 47 8.25 -10.71 1.31
C MET A 47 8.25 -9.87 2.58
N LYS A 48 9.35 -9.15 2.80
CA LYS A 48 9.47 -8.21 3.90
C LYS A 48 8.82 -6.89 3.47
N VAL A 49 7.86 -6.41 4.25
CA VAL A 49 7.15 -5.15 4.00
C VAL A 49 7.32 -4.24 5.20
N THR A 50 7.71 -3.00 4.96
CA THR A 50 7.79 -2.00 6.02
C THR A 50 6.38 -1.62 6.47
N SER A 51 6.09 -1.85 7.75
CA SER A 51 4.77 -1.61 8.32
C SER A 51 4.71 -0.21 8.95
N LEU A 52 3.75 0.58 8.50
CA LEU A 52 3.40 1.84 9.13
C LEU A 52 2.37 1.61 10.23
N LEU A 53 1.99 2.68 10.93
CA LEU A 53 0.92 2.60 11.92
C LEU A 53 -0.37 2.10 11.26
N PRO A 54 -1.28 1.47 12.03
CA PRO A 54 -2.60 1.15 11.51
C PRO A 54 -3.28 2.40 10.97
N GLY A 55 -4.05 2.27 9.89
CA GLY A 55 -4.72 3.40 9.26
C GLY A 55 -5.56 4.21 10.24
N GLN A 56 -6.25 3.53 11.17
CA GLN A 56 -7.08 4.15 12.20
C GLN A 56 -6.26 4.95 13.22
N MET A 57 -4.98 4.67 13.32
CA MET A 57 -4.06 5.32 14.27
C MET A 57 -3.07 6.26 13.59
N GLY A 58 -3.40 6.72 12.38
CA GLY A 58 -2.59 7.69 11.67
C GLY A 58 -1.68 7.12 10.59
N GLY A 59 -1.79 5.83 10.27
CA GLY A 59 -0.95 5.21 9.24
C GLY A 59 -1.12 5.84 7.86
N SER A 60 -2.35 6.20 7.49
CA SER A 60 -2.62 6.85 6.21
C SER A 60 -1.96 8.23 6.14
N LYS A 61 -2.02 8.99 7.22
CA LYS A 61 -1.36 10.29 7.29
C LYS A 61 0.15 10.16 7.26
N GLN A 62 0.66 9.13 7.92
CA GLN A 62 2.09 8.82 7.90
C GLN A 62 2.57 8.56 6.47
N MET A 63 1.81 7.77 5.70
CA MET A 63 2.13 7.51 4.30
C MET A 63 2.07 8.79 3.47
N GLN A 64 1.07 9.64 3.68
CA GLN A 64 0.97 10.93 2.99
C GLN A 64 2.19 11.80 3.26
N ASN A 65 2.64 11.85 4.51
CA ASN A 65 3.83 12.62 4.87
C ASN A 65 5.08 12.07 4.17
N MET A 66 5.21 10.77 4.06
CA MET A 66 6.33 10.14 3.36
C MET A 66 6.31 10.47 1.87
N ILE A 67 5.13 10.50 1.26
CA ILE A 67 4.97 10.91 -0.14
C ILE A 67 5.40 12.36 -0.31
N ALA A 68 4.92 13.24 0.58
CA ALA A 68 5.25 14.66 0.52
C ALA A 68 6.74 14.93 0.69
N ASN A 69 7.43 14.10 1.48
CA ASN A 69 8.86 14.22 1.73
C ASN A 69 9.73 13.46 0.72
N ASN A 70 9.13 12.90 -0.33
CA ASN A 70 9.82 12.10 -1.34
C ASN A 70 10.47 10.83 -0.79
N ASP A 71 9.96 10.32 0.34
CA ASP A 71 10.42 9.05 0.92
C ASP A 71 9.79 7.85 0.21
N ILE A 72 8.72 8.07 -0.53
CA ILE A 72 8.05 7.06 -1.36
C ILE A 72 8.15 7.50 -2.81
N ASP A 73 8.66 6.61 -3.65
CA ASP A 73 8.92 6.91 -5.06
C ASP A 73 7.73 6.57 -5.95
N LEU A 74 6.94 5.58 -5.55
CA LEU A 74 5.79 5.10 -6.30
C LEU A 74 4.70 4.65 -5.35
N VAL A 75 3.46 5.01 -5.64
CA VAL A 75 2.30 4.55 -4.89
C VAL A 75 1.43 3.69 -5.79
N ILE A 76 1.11 2.49 -5.33
CA ILE A 76 0.17 1.60 -6.02
C ILE A 76 -1.10 1.57 -5.20
N PHE A 77 -2.20 1.94 -5.81
CA PHE A 77 -3.47 2.19 -5.16
C PHE A 77 -4.56 1.30 -5.74
N PHE A 78 -5.17 0.47 -4.92
CA PHE A 78 -6.32 -0.34 -5.31
C PHE A 78 -7.56 0.19 -4.60
N HIS A 79 -8.51 0.71 -5.36
CA HIS A 79 -9.71 1.32 -4.80
C HIS A 79 -10.96 0.72 -5.40
N SER A 80 -12.10 0.95 -4.73
CA SER A 80 -13.39 0.52 -5.26
C SER A 80 -13.91 1.57 -6.25
N ALA A 81 -14.24 1.15 -7.46
CA ALA A 81 -14.76 2.05 -8.49
C ALA A 81 -16.17 2.57 -8.16
N ASP A 82 -16.82 1.98 -7.17
CA ASP A 82 -18.20 2.32 -6.83
C ASP A 82 -18.32 3.46 -5.82
N LEU A 83 -17.20 3.92 -5.25
CA LEU A 83 -17.22 4.88 -4.16
C LEU A 83 -16.53 6.18 -4.55
N GLU A 84 -17.26 7.30 -4.41
CA GLU A 84 -16.69 8.62 -4.67
C GLU A 84 -15.54 8.97 -3.74
N GLN A 85 -15.59 8.49 -2.49
CA GLN A 85 -14.49 8.68 -1.56
C GLN A 85 -13.19 8.12 -2.09
N ASP A 86 -13.26 7.04 -2.84
CA ASP A 86 -12.05 6.44 -3.42
C ASP A 86 -11.47 7.33 -4.50
N ALA A 87 -12.33 7.99 -5.28
CA ALA A 87 -11.88 8.95 -6.28
C ALA A 87 -11.20 10.15 -5.62
N GLU A 88 -11.74 10.64 -4.51
CA GLU A 88 -11.11 11.71 -3.74
C GLU A 88 -9.78 11.29 -3.17
N SER A 89 -9.69 10.04 -2.67
CA SER A 89 -8.45 9.51 -2.15
C SER A 89 -7.37 9.42 -3.22
N MET A 90 -7.74 9.09 -4.44
CA MET A 90 -6.83 9.06 -5.57
C MET A 90 -6.26 10.44 -5.91
N ASN A 91 -7.05 11.48 -5.71
CA ASN A 91 -6.58 12.85 -5.95
C ASN A 91 -5.48 13.27 -4.98
N LEU A 92 -5.34 12.57 -3.88
CA LEU A 92 -4.28 12.82 -2.91
C LEU A 92 -2.98 12.11 -3.27
N ALA A 93 -3.10 11.10 -4.09
CA ALA A 93 -1.93 10.35 -4.55
C ALA A 93 -1.32 11.00 -5.77
#